data_1b81571ce611e6bcdb7570426e30651c
#
_entry.id   1b81571ce611e6bcdb7570426e30651c
#
_cell.length_a   1.000
_cell.length_b   1.000
_cell.length_c   1.000
_cell.angle_alpha   90.00
_cell.angle_beta   90.00
_cell.angle_gamma   90.00
#
_symmetry.space_group_name_H-M   'P 1'
#
loop_
_entity.id
_entity.type
_entity.pdbx_description
1 polymer ?
#
loop_
_entity_poly.entity_id
_entity_poly.type
_entity_poly.pdbx_seq_one_letter_code
_entity_poly.pdbx_strand_id
1 'polypeptide(L)'
;MPPRGMTSVNFSAFFNPALPKAPGFSSFPPVKNAQCGGMSQQTQSTVQPKARAAIIPVTPFEQNCTLIWCEATKRAAVIDPGGDVPNIEEAIAQSGVTVEKIWLTHGHLDHAGGAAELKEKLGGGVPIEGPHIADKYLLDTLVESGKRFGVGGFRNVTPDRWLNEGDKVQVGQLSFEILHCPGHSPGSVVFLSKEMRFAHVGDVLFNGSVGRTDLPGGDHATLLMSIMTKLLPLGDDISFICGHGPGSTFGQERQTNPFIVGA
;
A
#
# COMPACT_ATOMS: atom_id res chain seq x y z
N MET A 1 9.79 -27.46 0.62
CA MET A 1 9.94 -26.64 -0.60
C MET A 1 10.96 -25.57 -0.29
N PRO A 2 11.86 -25.16 -1.20
CA PRO A 2 12.75 -24.04 -0.92
C PRO A 2 11.92 -22.75 -0.71
N PRO A 3 12.36 -21.81 0.14
CA PRO A 3 11.65 -20.58 0.39
C PRO A 3 11.47 -19.81 -0.92
N ARG A 4 10.25 -19.35 -1.21
CA ARG A 4 9.98 -18.48 -2.36
C ARG A 4 10.70 -17.16 -2.13
N GLY A 5 11.47 -16.72 -3.11
CA GLY A 5 12.40 -15.60 -2.95
C GLY A 5 11.70 -14.28 -2.62
N MET A 6 12.18 -13.63 -1.59
CA MET A 6 11.84 -12.25 -1.22
C MET A 6 12.33 -11.29 -2.30
N THR A 7 11.46 -10.44 -2.84
CA THR A 7 11.83 -9.37 -3.75
C THR A 7 11.90 -8.05 -2.99
N SER A 8 13.11 -7.52 -2.80
CA SER A 8 13.28 -6.19 -2.20
C SER A 8 13.04 -5.10 -3.25
N VAL A 9 12.15 -4.18 -2.97
CA VAL A 9 11.85 -3.03 -3.81
C VAL A 9 12.51 -1.79 -3.21
N ASN A 10 13.42 -1.18 -3.96
CA ASN A 10 14.00 0.10 -3.58
C ASN A 10 13.19 1.20 -4.25
N PHE A 11 12.48 2.02 -3.48
CA PHE A 11 11.66 3.12 -4.00
C PHE A 11 12.45 4.11 -4.87
N SER A 12 13.76 4.23 -4.68
CA SER A 12 14.62 5.04 -5.55
C SER A 12 14.66 4.57 -7.00
N ALA A 13 14.33 3.32 -7.30
CA ALA A 13 14.30 2.78 -8.66
C ALA A 13 13.00 3.14 -9.42
N PHE A 14 11.92 3.48 -8.71
CA PHE A 14 10.67 3.94 -9.32
C PHE A 14 10.70 5.43 -9.68
N PHE A 15 11.69 6.20 -9.19
CA PHE A 15 11.76 7.65 -9.33
C PHE A 15 12.66 8.16 -10.48
N ASN A 16 12.99 7.36 -11.49
CA ASN A 16 13.72 7.84 -12.66
C ASN A 16 13.04 7.53 -14.00
N PRO A 17 11.92 8.18 -14.34
CA PRO A 17 11.54 8.33 -15.74
C PRO A 17 12.39 9.46 -16.29
N ALA A 18 13.25 9.19 -17.28
CA ALA A 18 13.89 10.19 -18.09
C ALA A 18 12.81 11.06 -18.76
N LEU A 19 12.57 12.26 -18.24
CA LEU A 19 11.71 13.25 -18.89
C LEU A 19 12.31 13.61 -20.25
N PRO A 20 11.52 13.63 -21.34
CA PRO A 20 11.97 14.15 -22.62
C PRO A 20 12.25 15.66 -22.47
N LYS A 21 13.44 16.09 -22.93
CA LYS A 21 13.83 17.51 -22.97
C LYS A 21 12.85 18.27 -23.86
N ALA A 22 12.17 19.27 -23.27
CA ALA A 22 11.41 20.25 -24.03
C ALA A 22 12.35 21.13 -24.89
N PRO A 23 11.93 21.58 -26.09
CA PRO A 23 12.75 22.40 -26.97
C PRO A 23 12.92 23.83 -26.40
N GLY A 24 14.10 24.39 -26.64
CA GLY A 24 14.59 25.60 -26.06
C GLY A 24 13.75 26.85 -26.36
N PHE A 25 13.70 27.73 -25.37
CA PHE A 25 13.36 29.15 -25.55
C PHE A 25 14.58 30.04 -25.27
N SER A 26 14.74 30.98 -26.16
CA SER A 26 15.84 31.91 -26.27
C SER A 26 15.91 32.93 -25.12
N SER A 27 17.13 33.36 -24.85
CA SER A 27 17.63 34.36 -23.93
C SER A 27 16.89 35.71 -23.91
N PHE A 28 16.65 36.24 -22.70
CA PHE A 28 16.47 37.67 -22.40
C PHE A 28 17.58 38.16 -21.47
N PRO A 29 18.00 39.44 -21.61
CA PRO A 29 19.17 39.99 -20.93
C PRO A 29 18.91 40.38 -19.46
N PRO A 30 19.97 40.61 -18.64
CA PRO A 30 19.86 40.76 -17.20
C PRO A 30 19.45 42.20 -16.80
N VAL A 31 18.57 42.29 -15.81
CA VAL A 31 18.25 43.54 -15.07
C VAL A 31 19.11 43.60 -13.81
N LYS A 32 19.77 44.77 -13.62
CA LYS A 32 20.66 45.05 -12.50
C LYS A 32 19.90 45.44 -11.23
N ASN A 33 20.42 44.92 -10.13
CA ASN A 33 20.49 45.40 -8.74
C ASN A 33 19.36 46.21 -8.11
N ALA A 34 18.80 45.66 -7.02
CA ALA A 34 18.54 46.39 -5.79
C ALA A 34 18.88 45.50 -4.59
N GLN A 35 19.87 45.90 -3.79
CA GLN A 35 20.21 45.35 -2.49
C GLN A 35 19.10 45.71 -1.48
N CYS A 36 18.55 44.74 -0.79
CA CYS A 36 17.83 44.93 0.48
C CYS A 36 18.18 43.82 1.45
N GLY A 37 18.45 44.21 2.68
CA GLY A 37 19.11 43.52 3.76
C GLY A 37 18.60 42.15 4.10
N GLY A 38 19.53 41.35 4.60
CA GLY A 38 19.34 39.97 4.97
C GLY A 38 18.45 39.74 6.18
N MET A 39 17.53 38.81 6.02
CA MET A 39 17.12 37.89 7.07
C MET A 39 17.42 36.52 6.54
N SER A 40 18.40 35.86 7.16
CA SER A 40 18.73 34.45 6.91
C SER A 40 17.56 33.59 7.32
N GLN A 41 16.66 33.32 6.41
CA GLN A 41 15.76 32.19 6.55
C GLN A 41 16.61 30.94 6.31
N GLN A 42 16.94 30.25 7.40
CA GLN A 42 17.40 28.86 7.32
C GLN A 42 16.30 28.04 6.67
N THR A 43 16.44 27.80 5.37
CA THR A 43 15.72 26.76 4.67
C THR A 43 16.14 25.44 5.30
N GLN A 44 15.35 24.96 6.26
CA GLN A 44 15.43 23.57 6.68
C GLN A 44 15.14 22.74 5.43
N SER A 45 16.19 22.17 4.86
CA SER A 45 16.08 21.10 3.88
C SER A 45 15.37 19.94 4.56
N THR A 46 14.06 19.81 4.38
CA THR A 46 13.29 18.65 4.82
C THR A 46 13.75 17.47 3.97
N VAL A 47 14.72 16.71 4.49
CA VAL A 47 15.10 15.43 3.89
C VAL A 47 13.85 14.55 3.90
N GLN A 48 13.35 14.24 2.71
CA GLN A 48 12.19 13.34 2.56
C GLN A 48 12.48 12.00 3.24
N PRO A 49 11.55 11.48 4.06
CA PRO A 49 11.77 10.20 4.71
C PRO A 49 11.89 9.10 3.67
N LYS A 50 13.00 8.36 3.72
CA LYS A 50 13.21 7.24 2.81
C LYS A 50 12.52 5.99 3.33
N ALA A 51 11.69 5.41 2.47
CA ALA A 51 11.05 4.14 2.70
C ALA A 51 11.73 3.02 1.91
N ARG A 52 11.64 1.81 2.44
CA ARG A 52 11.89 0.56 1.72
C ARG A 52 10.72 -0.38 1.90
N ALA A 53 10.54 -1.27 0.95
CA ALA A 53 9.59 -2.36 1.08
C ALA A 53 10.19 -3.69 0.60
N ALA A 54 9.68 -4.77 1.17
CA ALA A 54 9.89 -6.12 0.69
C ALA A 54 8.52 -6.74 0.44
N ILE A 55 8.35 -7.37 -0.72
CA ILE A 55 7.16 -8.12 -1.07
C ILE A 55 7.43 -9.58 -0.78
N ILE A 56 6.55 -10.20 0.00
CA ILE A 56 6.60 -11.58 0.42
C ILE A 56 5.35 -12.27 -0.12
N PRO A 57 5.44 -13.03 -1.23
CA PRO A 57 4.30 -13.78 -1.72
C PRO A 57 3.87 -14.82 -0.67
N VAL A 58 2.60 -14.75 -0.25
CA VAL A 58 2.02 -15.63 0.75
C VAL A 58 0.76 -16.29 0.23
N THR A 59 0.38 -17.40 0.85
CA THR A 59 -0.78 -18.23 0.51
C THR A 59 -0.66 -18.88 -0.88
N PRO A 60 -1.49 -19.90 -1.19
CA PRO A 60 -1.59 -20.44 -2.54
C PRO A 60 -2.07 -19.43 -3.60
N PHE A 61 -2.60 -18.28 -3.15
CA PHE A 61 -3.07 -17.19 -4.03
C PHE A 61 -1.94 -16.23 -4.46
N GLU A 62 -0.70 -16.45 -3.95
CA GLU A 62 0.47 -15.59 -4.23
C GLU A 62 0.21 -14.11 -3.93
N GLN A 63 -0.50 -13.85 -2.80
CA GLN A 63 -0.80 -12.50 -2.34
C GLN A 63 0.49 -11.79 -1.90
N ASN A 64 0.61 -10.51 -2.23
CA ASN A 64 1.76 -9.66 -1.95
C ASN A 64 1.73 -9.11 -0.52
N CYS A 65 1.99 -9.93 0.50
CA CYS A 65 2.25 -9.38 1.83
C CYS A 65 3.44 -8.41 1.75
N THR A 66 3.25 -7.19 2.24
CA THR A 66 4.26 -6.14 2.11
C THR A 66 4.82 -5.72 3.47
N LEU A 67 6.14 -5.89 3.66
CA LEU A 67 6.88 -5.32 4.77
C LEU A 67 7.42 -3.95 4.33
N ILE A 68 6.87 -2.86 4.86
CA ILE A 68 7.32 -1.49 4.58
C ILE A 68 7.96 -0.87 5.81
N TRP A 69 9.09 -0.15 5.64
CA TRP A 69 9.78 0.46 6.78
C TRP A 69 10.47 1.79 6.46
N CYS A 70 10.63 2.60 7.49
CA CYS A 70 11.43 3.80 7.46
C CYS A 70 12.93 3.45 7.55
N GLU A 71 13.74 3.88 6.58
CA GLU A 71 15.20 3.61 6.60
C GLU A 71 15.90 4.21 7.82
N ALA A 72 15.47 5.41 8.24
CA ALA A 72 16.12 6.12 9.33
C ALA A 72 15.84 5.51 10.69
N THR A 73 14.60 5.04 10.93
CA THR A 73 14.18 4.56 12.27
C THR A 73 14.17 3.05 12.38
N LYS A 74 14.23 2.31 11.26
CA LYS A 74 14.06 0.86 11.19
C LYS A 74 12.71 0.37 11.76
N ARG A 75 11.72 1.28 11.85
CA ARG A 75 10.35 0.95 12.24
C ARG A 75 9.56 0.54 11.00
N ALA A 76 8.80 -0.55 11.14
CA ALA A 76 8.14 -1.23 10.03
C ALA A 76 6.64 -1.45 10.29
N ALA A 77 5.88 -1.54 9.20
CA ALA A 77 4.54 -2.11 9.18
C ALA A 77 4.52 -3.33 8.25
N VAL A 78 3.73 -4.33 8.61
CA VAL A 78 3.37 -5.43 7.72
C VAL A 78 1.97 -5.16 7.19
N ILE A 79 1.82 -5.10 5.87
CA ILE A 79 0.54 -4.88 5.19
C ILE A 79 0.08 -6.23 4.63
N ASP A 80 -1.16 -6.59 4.94
CA ASP A 80 -1.85 -7.78 4.47
C ASP A 80 -1.09 -9.10 4.72
N PRO A 81 -0.82 -9.49 5.96
CA PRO A 81 -0.25 -10.79 6.28
C PRO A 81 -1.29 -11.90 6.08
N GLY A 82 -1.52 -12.32 4.85
CA GLY A 82 -2.58 -13.26 4.47
C GLY A 82 -2.37 -14.68 4.95
N GLY A 83 -1.11 -15.10 5.17
CA GLY A 83 -0.74 -16.44 5.61
C GLY A 83 0.77 -16.62 5.59
N ASP A 84 1.24 -17.88 5.63
CA ASP A 84 2.68 -18.22 5.58
C ASP A 84 3.53 -17.38 6.56
N VAL A 85 3.01 -17.17 7.79
CA VAL A 85 3.61 -16.29 8.81
C VAL A 85 5.09 -16.56 9.05
N PRO A 86 5.60 -17.81 9.03
CA PRO A 86 7.04 -18.06 9.14
C PRO A 86 7.89 -17.35 8.07
N ASN A 87 7.39 -17.22 6.83
CA ASN A 87 8.09 -16.52 5.76
C ASN A 87 8.14 -15.00 6.04
N ILE A 88 7.07 -14.45 6.64
CA ILE A 88 7.00 -13.05 7.04
C ILE A 88 7.99 -12.79 8.19
N GLU A 89 8.05 -13.68 9.21
CA GLU A 89 9.01 -13.59 10.32
C GLU A 89 10.46 -13.63 9.81
N GLU A 90 10.76 -14.49 8.84
CA GLU A 90 12.09 -14.55 8.22
C GLU A 90 12.43 -13.24 7.50
N ALA A 91 11.50 -12.66 6.72
CA ALA A 91 11.70 -11.39 6.05
C ALA A 91 11.93 -10.23 7.03
N ILE A 92 11.20 -10.18 8.14
CA ILE A 92 11.40 -9.21 9.22
C ILE A 92 12.81 -9.34 9.80
N ALA A 93 13.25 -10.56 10.12
CA ALA A 93 14.58 -10.84 10.68
C ALA A 93 15.70 -10.44 9.71
N GLN A 94 15.58 -10.79 8.43
CA GLN A 94 16.56 -10.46 7.39
C GLN A 94 16.65 -8.94 7.13
N SER A 95 15.55 -8.21 7.27
CA SER A 95 15.49 -6.76 7.08
C SER A 95 16.06 -5.99 8.27
N GLY A 96 16.19 -6.60 9.44
CA GLY A 96 16.70 -5.99 10.67
C GLY A 96 15.81 -4.84 11.15
N VAL A 97 14.49 -4.98 11.05
CA VAL A 97 13.51 -3.96 11.39
C VAL A 97 12.66 -4.36 12.61
N THR A 98 12.04 -3.38 13.24
CA THR A 98 11.07 -3.59 14.31
C THR A 98 9.68 -3.30 13.79
N VAL A 99 8.81 -4.29 13.79
CA VAL A 99 7.40 -4.13 13.38
C VAL A 99 6.62 -3.44 14.50
N GLU A 100 5.96 -2.32 14.17
CA GLU A 100 5.12 -1.54 15.08
C GLU A 100 3.64 -1.64 14.74
N LYS A 101 3.32 -2.05 13.51
CA LYS A 101 1.95 -2.07 12.97
C LYS A 101 1.73 -3.28 12.09
N ILE A 102 0.51 -3.79 12.12
CA ILE A 102 -0.07 -4.66 11.11
C ILE A 102 -1.20 -3.86 10.48
N TRP A 103 -1.16 -3.69 9.16
CA TRP A 103 -2.18 -2.97 8.41
C TRP A 103 -2.94 -3.91 7.49
N LEU A 104 -4.25 -3.73 7.40
CA LEU A 104 -5.12 -4.50 6.50
C LEU A 104 -5.79 -3.58 5.51
N THR A 105 -5.67 -3.91 4.21
CA THR A 105 -6.36 -3.20 3.13
C THR A 105 -7.83 -3.58 3.06
N HIS A 106 -8.15 -4.86 3.25
CA HIS A 106 -9.51 -5.39 3.25
C HIS A 106 -9.60 -6.75 3.96
N GLY A 107 -10.81 -7.27 4.08
CA GLY A 107 -11.11 -8.43 4.95
C GLY A 107 -11.03 -9.80 4.28
N HIS A 108 -10.54 -9.95 3.04
CA HIS A 108 -10.43 -11.27 2.42
C HIS A 108 -9.33 -12.11 3.10
N LEU A 109 -9.52 -13.40 3.01
CA LEU A 109 -8.75 -14.38 3.76
C LEU A 109 -7.26 -14.38 3.40
N ASP A 110 -6.92 -14.20 2.15
CA ASP A 110 -5.54 -14.17 1.65
C ASP A 110 -4.81 -12.86 1.98
N HIS A 111 -5.52 -11.86 2.52
CA HIS A 111 -4.96 -10.60 3.04
C HIS A 111 -4.93 -10.56 4.57
N ALA A 112 -5.96 -11.07 5.23
CA ALA A 112 -6.12 -10.93 6.67
C ALA A 112 -5.87 -12.22 7.48
N GLY A 113 -5.79 -13.37 6.80
CA GLY A 113 -5.84 -14.68 7.46
C GLY A 113 -4.71 -14.98 8.43
N GLY A 114 -3.51 -14.44 8.20
CA GLY A 114 -2.34 -14.60 9.06
C GLY A 114 -2.18 -13.49 10.12
N ALA A 115 -3.03 -12.43 10.09
CA ALA A 115 -2.83 -11.26 10.95
C ALA A 115 -2.87 -11.57 12.45
N ALA A 116 -3.80 -12.41 12.88
CA ALA A 116 -3.89 -12.81 14.29
C ALA A 116 -2.68 -13.65 14.75
N GLU A 117 -2.20 -14.55 13.91
CA GLU A 117 -1.01 -15.35 14.18
C GLU A 117 0.24 -14.47 14.24
N LEU A 118 0.43 -13.59 13.25
CA LEU A 118 1.56 -12.67 13.22
C LEU A 118 1.58 -11.75 14.45
N LYS A 119 0.42 -11.20 14.86
CA LYS A 119 0.32 -10.40 16.08
C LYS A 119 0.81 -11.17 17.31
N GLU A 120 0.39 -12.43 17.46
CA GLU A 120 0.84 -13.30 18.56
C GLU A 120 2.34 -13.54 18.50
N LYS A 121 2.90 -13.88 17.34
CA LYS A 121 4.35 -14.07 17.13
C LYS A 121 5.18 -12.84 17.46
N LEU A 122 4.62 -11.66 17.20
CA LEU A 122 5.25 -10.37 17.57
C LEU A 122 5.04 -9.98 19.06
N GLY A 123 4.58 -10.91 19.89
CA GLY A 123 4.40 -10.69 21.34
C GLY A 123 3.07 -10.07 21.73
N GLY A 124 2.10 -9.99 20.82
CA GLY A 124 0.72 -9.55 21.08
C GLY A 124 0.51 -8.03 21.23
N GLY A 125 1.58 -7.25 21.36
CA GLY A 125 1.51 -5.80 21.57
C GLY A 125 1.39 -4.97 20.29
N VAL A 126 1.63 -5.57 19.10
CA VAL A 126 1.55 -4.87 17.82
C VAL A 126 0.09 -4.72 17.40
N PRO A 127 -0.45 -3.49 17.22
CA PRO A 127 -1.84 -3.29 16.85
C PRO A 127 -2.09 -3.67 15.39
N ILE A 128 -3.30 -4.22 15.14
CA ILE A 128 -3.88 -4.40 13.81
C ILE A 128 -4.76 -3.18 13.53
N GLU A 129 -4.46 -2.43 12.45
CA GLU A 129 -5.23 -1.27 12.01
C GLU A 129 -5.79 -1.53 10.59
N GLY A 130 -7.06 -1.22 10.38
CA GLY A 130 -7.80 -1.51 9.15
C GLY A 130 -8.41 -2.92 9.11
N PRO A 131 -9.21 -3.17 8.09
CA PRO A 131 -9.67 -2.25 7.05
C PRO A 131 -10.77 -1.28 7.56
N HIS A 132 -11.66 -0.78 6.67
CA HIS A 132 -12.87 -0.08 7.09
C HIS A 132 -13.88 -1.07 7.72
N ILE A 133 -14.70 -0.58 8.66
CA ILE A 133 -15.66 -1.40 9.43
C ILE A 133 -16.64 -2.19 8.55
N ALA A 134 -16.87 -1.76 7.31
CA ALA A 134 -17.74 -2.46 6.38
C ALA A 134 -17.28 -3.89 6.04
N ASP A 135 -15.99 -4.21 6.25
CA ASP A 135 -15.43 -5.55 6.07
C ASP A 135 -15.45 -6.41 7.35
N LYS A 136 -16.09 -5.93 8.42
CA LYS A 136 -16.15 -6.70 9.68
C LYS A 136 -16.64 -8.12 9.47
N TYR A 137 -17.67 -8.31 8.64
CA TYR A 137 -18.25 -9.63 8.38
C TYR A 137 -17.25 -10.60 7.71
N LEU A 138 -16.34 -10.09 6.87
CA LEU A 138 -15.28 -10.89 6.25
C LEU A 138 -14.27 -11.35 7.31
N LEU A 139 -13.83 -10.43 8.16
CA LEU A 139 -12.88 -10.73 9.24
C LEU A 139 -13.47 -11.67 10.31
N ASP A 140 -14.76 -11.57 10.59
CA ASP A 140 -15.48 -12.47 11.51
C ASP A 140 -15.63 -13.90 10.96
N THR A 141 -15.45 -14.10 9.63
CA THR A 141 -15.70 -15.38 8.95
C THR A 141 -14.45 -15.95 8.25
N LEU A 142 -13.25 -15.51 8.62
CA LEU A 142 -12.00 -16.02 8.02
C LEU A 142 -11.82 -17.52 8.18
N VAL A 143 -12.21 -18.09 9.33
CA VAL A 143 -12.14 -19.52 9.60
C VAL A 143 -13.05 -20.30 8.64
N GLU A 144 -14.30 -19.85 8.44
CA GLU A 144 -15.23 -20.46 7.51
C GLU A 144 -14.77 -20.31 6.06
N SER A 145 -14.26 -19.14 5.72
CA SER A 145 -13.70 -18.87 4.39
C SER A 145 -12.52 -19.81 4.10
N GLY A 146 -11.60 -19.99 5.05
CA GLY A 146 -10.51 -20.94 4.92
C GLY A 146 -10.98 -22.38 4.65
N LYS A 147 -11.98 -22.86 5.38
CA LYS A 147 -12.57 -24.19 5.15
C LYS A 147 -13.17 -24.30 3.75
N ARG A 148 -13.85 -23.26 3.27
CA ARG A 148 -14.47 -23.24 1.94
C ARG A 148 -13.45 -23.33 0.82
N PHE A 149 -12.29 -22.70 0.99
CA PHE A 149 -11.19 -22.73 0.01
C PHE A 149 -10.19 -23.87 0.25
N GLY A 150 -10.42 -24.72 1.25
CA GLY A 150 -9.54 -25.85 1.58
C GLY A 150 -8.20 -25.42 2.19
N VAL A 151 -8.13 -24.24 2.75
CA VAL A 151 -6.93 -23.67 3.40
C VAL A 151 -7.19 -23.55 4.89
N GLY A 152 -6.27 -24.06 5.70
CA GLY A 152 -6.42 -24.08 7.17
C GLY A 152 -5.48 -23.11 7.88
N GLY A 153 -5.62 -23.06 9.22
CA GLY A 153 -4.73 -22.28 10.09
C GLY A 153 -5.17 -20.84 10.36
N PHE A 154 -6.25 -20.40 9.74
CA PHE A 154 -6.75 -19.04 9.93
C PHE A 154 -7.52 -18.86 11.23
N ARG A 155 -7.52 -17.63 11.73
CA ARG A 155 -8.33 -17.17 12.87
C ARG A 155 -9.12 -15.93 12.44
N ASN A 156 -10.30 -15.76 13.04
CA ASN A 156 -11.06 -14.53 12.88
C ASN A 156 -10.27 -13.37 13.50
N VAL A 157 -10.39 -12.19 12.90
CA VAL A 157 -9.61 -11.01 13.30
C VAL A 157 -10.55 -9.88 13.71
N THR A 158 -10.27 -9.28 14.86
CA THR A 158 -10.87 -8.01 15.27
C THR A 158 -9.74 -6.97 15.30
N PRO A 159 -9.73 -5.98 14.40
CA PRO A 159 -8.73 -4.92 14.42
C PRO A 159 -8.78 -4.11 15.72
N ASP A 160 -7.64 -3.62 16.16
CA ASP A 160 -7.55 -2.68 17.28
C ASP A 160 -8.06 -1.28 16.87
N ARG A 161 -8.03 -0.98 15.55
CA ARG A 161 -8.56 0.26 14.97
C ARG A 161 -9.12 0.00 13.58
N TRP A 162 -10.36 0.40 13.34
CA TRP A 162 -10.93 0.52 12.00
C TRP A 162 -10.46 1.81 11.34
N LEU A 163 -10.27 1.79 10.02
CA LEU A 163 -9.78 2.93 9.27
C LEU A 163 -10.91 3.55 8.43
N ASN A 164 -10.97 4.88 8.41
CA ASN A 164 -11.96 5.65 7.68
C ASN A 164 -11.29 6.57 6.66
N GLU A 165 -12.08 7.08 5.72
CA GLU A 165 -11.64 8.10 4.76
C GLU A 165 -10.96 9.27 5.47
N GLY A 166 -9.76 9.65 5.01
CA GLY A 166 -9.00 10.77 5.54
C GLY A 166 -8.25 10.51 6.84
N ASP A 167 -8.38 9.31 7.44
CA ASP A 167 -7.55 8.91 8.58
C ASP A 167 -6.06 8.93 8.19
N LYS A 168 -5.20 9.08 9.20
CA LYS A 168 -3.75 8.97 9.02
C LYS A 168 -3.21 7.86 9.89
N VAL A 169 -2.29 7.10 9.29
CA VAL A 169 -1.49 6.09 9.97
C VAL A 169 -0.01 6.36 9.77
N GLN A 170 0.82 5.94 10.72
CA GLN A 170 2.25 6.22 10.70
C GLN A 170 3.05 5.00 11.12
N VAL A 171 4.25 4.87 10.54
CA VAL A 171 5.27 3.93 10.99
C VAL A 171 6.65 4.60 10.88
N GLY A 172 7.36 4.72 11.99
CA GLY A 172 8.55 5.55 12.05
C GLY A 172 8.25 6.99 11.61
N GLN A 173 8.93 7.47 10.55
CA GLN A 173 8.70 8.79 9.96
C GLN A 173 7.79 8.76 8.73
N LEU A 174 7.33 7.58 8.32
CA LEU A 174 6.45 7.43 7.16
C LEU A 174 5.01 7.71 7.55
N SER A 175 4.32 8.54 6.78
CA SER A 175 2.91 8.87 6.97
C SER A 175 2.08 8.47 5.76
N PHE A 176 0.91 7.90 6.02
CA PHE A 176 -0.06 7.50 4.99
C PHE A 176 -1.43 8.05 5.34
N GLU A 177 -2.11 8.57 4.34
CA GLU A 177 -3.51 8.93 4.38
C GLU A 177 -4.35 7.75 3.89
N ILE A 178 -5.49 7.51 4.52
CA ILE A 178 -6.40 6.43 4.17
C ILE A 178 -7.44 6.93 3.19
N LEU A 179 -7.58 6.22 2.07
CA LEU A 179 -8.68 6.41 1.13
C LEU A 179 -9.59 5.17 1.22
N HIS A 180 -10.85 5.36 1.54
CA HIS A 180 -11.85 4.30 1.49
C HIS A 180 -12.29 4.08 0.04
N CYS A 181 -11.92 2.96 -0.53
CA CYS A 181 -12.13 2.61 -1.95
C CYS A 181 -12.95 1.33 -2.09
N PRO A 182 -14.26 1.36 -1.76
CA PRO A 182 -15.11 0.18 -1.85
C PRO A 182 -15.30 -0.29 -3.29
N GLY A 183 -15.73 -1.53 -3.43
CA GLY A 183 -16.13 -2.15 -4.70
C GLY A 183 -15.57 -3.55 -4.91
N HIS A 184 -14.30 -3.81 -4.61
CA HIS A 184 -13.77 -5.18 -4.49
C HIS A 184 -14.32 -5.84 -3.20
N SER A 185 -14.18 -5.15 -2.08
CA SER A 185 -14.94 -5.39 -0.84
C SER A 185 -15.54 -4.06 -0.36
N PRO A 186 -16.57 -4.09 0.49
CA PRO A 186 -17.18 -2.87 1.02
C PRO A 186 -16.23 -2.05 1.89
N GLY A 187 -15.26 -2.69 2.52
CA GLY A 187 -14.32 -2.07 3.46
C GLY A 187 -12.93 -1.83 2.90
N SER A 188 -12.70 -2.00 1.60
CA SER A 188 -11.37 -1.80 0.99
C SER A 188 -10.84 -0.40 1.25
N VAL A 189 -9.58 -0.30 1.73
CA VAL A 189 -8.85 0.94 1.94
C VAL A 189 -7.51 0.92 1.21
N VAL A 190 -7.06 2.11 0.84
CA VAL A 190 -5.77 2.38 0.20
C VAL A 190 -4.92 3.21 1.16
N PHE A 191 -3.65 2.83 1.32
CA PHE A 191 -2.66 3.57 2.08
C PHE A 191 -1.88 4.47 1.12
N LEU A 192 -2.12 5.78 1.15
CA LEU A 192 -1.52 6.77 0.26
C LEU A 192 -0.48 7.60 0.99
N SER A 193 0.76 7.61 0.52
CA SER A 193 1.75 8.61 0.91
C SER A 193 1.94 9.63 -0.21
N LYS A 194 1.37 10.81 -0.03
CA LYS A 194 1.51 11.93 -0.98
C LYS A 194 2.95 12.40 -1.08
N GLU A 195 3.67 12.35 0.03
CA GLU A 195 5.06 12.75 0.12
C GLU A 195 5.98 11.83 -0.69
N MET A 196 5.76 10.52 -0.61
CA MET A 196 6.54 9.52 -1.34
C MET A 196 6.00 9.25 -2.75
N ARG A 197 4.89 9.89 -3.16
CA ARG A 197 4.19 9.58 -4.42
C ARG A 197 3.95 8.08 -4.58
N PHE A 198 3.46 7.45 -3.52
CA PHE A 198 3.30 6.00 -3.41
C PHE A 198 1.97 5.63 -2.77
N ALA A 199 1.37 4.54 -3.24
CA ALA A 199 0.18 3.93 -2.65
C ALA A 199 0.33 2.42 -2.49
N HIS A 200 -0.25 1.85 -1.44
CA HIS A 200 -0.56 0.42 -1.35
C HIS A 200 -2.07 0.28 -1.55
N VAL A 201 -2.46 -0.32 -2.66
CA VAL A 201 -3.86 -0.26 -3.13
C VAL A 201 -4.67 -1.52 -2.83
N GLY A 202 -4.05 -2.56 -2.22
CA GLY A 202 -4.70 -3.85 -2.05
C GLY A 202 -5.25 -4.36 -3.37
N ASP A 203 -6.50 -4.80 -3.36
CA ASP A 203 -7.20 -5.36 -4.52
C ASP A 203 -8.13 -4.36 -5.22
N VAL A 204 -7.84 -3.07 -5.10
CA VAL A 204 -8.61 -2.02 -5.81
C VAL A 204 -8.17 -1.90 -7.27
N LEU A 205 -6.86 -1.82 -7.51
CA LEU A 205 -6.29 -1.60 -8.84
C LEU A 205 -5.06 -2.50 -9.03
N PHE A 206 -4.95 -3.12 -10.19
CA PHE A 206 -3.83 -3.97 -10.61
C PHE A 206 -3.15 -3.44 -11.86
N ASN A 207 -1.98 -3.95 -12.15
CA ASN A 207 -1.32 -3.72 -13.44
C ASN A 207 -2.15 -4.34 -14.57
N GLY A 208 -2.82 -3.48 -15.36
CA GLY A 208 -3.68 -3.87 -16.47
C GLY A 208 -5.02 -4.49 -16.07
N SER A 209 -5.42 -4.42 -14.80
CA SER A 209 -6.69 -4.99 -14.32
C SER A 209 -7.24 -4.23 -13.11
N VAL A 210 -8.40 -4.65 -12.62
CA VAL A 210 -9.03 -4.16 -11.38
C VAL A 210 -9.45 -5.35 -10.52
N GLY A 211 -9.73 -5.12 -9.24
CA GLY A 211 -10.22 -6.15 -8.34
C GLY A 211 -11.50 -6.82 -8.85
N ARG A 212 -11.63 -8.12 -8.58
CA ARG A 212 -12.87 -8.83 -8.86
C ARG A 212 -14.01 -8.30 -7.98
N THR A 213 -15.22 -8.39 -8.48
CA THR A 213 -16.41 -7.83 -7.81
C THR A 213 -17.57 -8.82 -7.73
N ASP A 214 -17.28 -10.09 -8.01
CA ASP A 214 -18.26 -11.21 -8.00
C ASP A 214 -18.35 -11.93 -6.66
N LEU A 215 -17.55 -11.53 -5.67
CA LEU A 215 -17.62 -12.02 -4.30
C LEU A 215 -18.69 -11.25 -3.49
N PRO A 216 -19.21 -11.83 -2.38
CA PRO A 216 -20.21 -11.16 -1.55
C PRO A 216 -19.76 -9.76 -1.09
N GLY A 217 -20.56 -8.76 -1.37
CA GLY A 217 -20.26 -7.35 -1.08
C GLY A 217 -19.49 -6.62 -2.18
N GLY A 218 -19.06 -7.32 -3.24
CA GLY A 218 -18.43 -6.71 -4.41
C GLY A 218 -19.44 -5.96 -5.30
N ASP A 219 -19.02 -4.84 -5.88
CA ASP A 219 -19.79 -4.02 -6.82
C ASP A 219 -18.85 -3.33 -7.82
N HIS A 220 -18.99 -3.68 -9.10
CA HIS A 220 -18.09 -3.22 -10.15
C HIS A 220 -18.20 -1.71 -10.41
N ALA A 221 -19.42 -1.18 -10.40
CA ALA A 221 -19.63 0.26 -10.64
C ALA A 221 -19.01 1.09 -9.51
N THR A 222 -19.18 0.64 -8.26
CA THR A 222 -18.57 1.27 -7.09
C THR A 222 -17.03 1.19 -7.14
N LEU A 223 -16.46 0.06 -7.59
CA LEU A 223 -15.01 -0.08 -7.74
C LEU A 223 -14.44 0.91 -8.76
N LEU A 224 -15.04 0.98 -9.95
CA LEU A 224 -14.62 1.95 -10.96
C LEU A 224 -14.78 3.39 -10.48
N MET A 225 -15.88 3.71 -9.79
CA MET A 225 -16.08 5.02 -9.17
C MET A 225 -14.95 5.34 -8.19
N SER A 226 -14.58 4.41 -7.31
CA SER A 226 -13.45 4.58 -6.36
C SER A 226 -12.15 4.87 -7.09
N ILE A 227 -11.82 4.12 -8.14
CA ILE A 227 -10.60 4.31 -8.93
C ILE A 227 -10.62 5.68 -9.62
N MET A 228 -11.69 5.98 -10.37
CA MET A 228 -11.79 7.18 -11.21
C MET A 228 -11.84 8.48 -10.40
N THR A 229 -12.50 8.47 -9.23
CA THR A 229 -12.71 9.71 -8.44
C THR A 229 -11.70 9.90 -7.32
N LYS A 230 -11.08 8.83 -6.83
CA LYS A 230 -10.17 8.90 -5.68
C LYS A 230 -8.70 8.63 -6.03
N LEU A 231 -8.41 7.67 -6.90
CA LEU A 231 -7.03 7.30 -7.21
C LEU A 231 -6.47 8.11 -8.38
N LEU A 232 -7.11 8.05 -9.53
CA LEU A 232 -6.58 8.70 -10.72
C LEU A 232 -6.37 10.23 -10.59
N PRO A 233 -7.20 11.02 -9.88
CA PRO A 233 -6.96 12.45 -9.71
C PRO A 233 -5.72 12.81 -8.90
N LEU A 234 -5.10 11.85 -8.19
CA LEU A 234 -3.92 12.09 -7.36
C LEU A 234 -2.65 12.37 -8.17
N GLY A 235 -2.63 11.97 -9.46
CA GLY A 235 -1.54 12.23 -10.40
C GLY A 235 -0.91 10.95 -10.96
N ASP A 236 -0.41 11.08 -12.17
CA ASP A 236 0.09 9.97 -12.98
C ASP A 236 1.42 9.37 -12.45
N ASP A 237 2.16 10.14 -11.65
CA ASP A 237 3.45 9.76 -11.07
C ASP A 237 3.36 8.94 -9.77
N ILE A 238 2.15 8.66 -9.28
CA ILE A 238 2.00 7.78 -8.12
C ILE A 238 2.24 6.33 -8.55
N SER A 239 3.27 5.74 -7.95
CA SER A 239 3.55 4.30 -8.06
C SER A 239 2.75 3.54 -7.01
N PHE A 240 2.36 2.29 -7.32
CA PHE A 240 1.66 1.48 -6.33
C PHE A 240 2.12 0.03 -6.27
N ILE A 241 1.94 -0.57 -5.09
CA ILE A 241 1.93 -2.01 -4.86
C ILE A 241 0.47 -2.43 -4.71
N CYS A 242 0.10 -3.52 -5.35
CA CYS A 242 -1.23 -4.14 -5.26
C CYS A 242 -1.17 -5.50 -4.58
N GLY A 243 -2.33 -6.05 -4.24
CA GLY A 243 -2.43 -7.34 -3.54
C GLY A 243 -1.91 -8.53 -4.33
N HIS A 244 -1.93 -8.49 -5.65
CA HIS A 244 -1.48 -9.58 -6.50
C HIS A 244 -0.71 -9.07 -7.72
N GLY A 245 0.33 -9.81 -8.11
CA GLY A 245 1.10 -9.51 -9.31
C GLY A 245 2.03 -8.29 -9.20
N PRO A 246 2.48 -7.74 -10.33
CA PRO A 246 3.42 -6.62 -10.34
C PRO A 246 2.73 -5.29 -10.01
N GLY A 247 3.49 -4.36 -9.42
CA GLY A 247 3.06 -2.98 -9.25
C GLY A 247 3.00 -2.20 -10.57
N SER A 248 2.45 -0.99 -10.52
CA SER A 248 2.31 -0.08 -11.66
C SER A 248 2.31 1.38 -11.21
N THR A 249 1.89 2.30 -12.09
CA THR A 249 1.62 3.69 -11.76
C THR A 249 0.19 4.08 -12.19
N PHE A 250 -0.38 5.09 -11.52
CA PHE A 250 -1.73 5.54 -11.90
C PHE A 250 -1.75 6.08 -13.35
N GLY A 251 -0.65 6.66 -13.82
CA GLY A 251 -0.52 7.14 -15.19
C GLY A 251 -0.51 6.00 -16.22
N GLN A 252 0.21 4.91 -15.93
CA GLN A 252 0.22 3.72 -16.78
C GLN A 252 -1.20 3.13 -16.87
N GLU A 253 -1.86 2.95 -15.72
CA GLU A 253 -3.21 2.38 -15.68
C GLU A 253 -4.24 3.27 -16.39
N ARG A 254 -4.16 4.57 -16.23
CA ARG A 254 -5.01 5.53 -16.95
C ARG A 254 -4.91 5.36 -18.46
N GLN A 255 -3.72 5.05 -18.99
CA GLN A 255 -3.45 4.97 -20.43
C GLN A 255 -3.74 3.61 -21.03
N THR A 256 -3.55 2.53 -20.26
CA THR A 256 -3.51 1.18 -20.85
C THR A 256 -4.44 0.16 -20.18
N ASN A 257 -4.98 0.46 -19.00
CA ASN A 257 -5.85 -0.48 -18.29
C ASN A 257 -7.22 -0.58 -19.00
N PRO A 258 -7.61 -1.75 -19.54
CA PRO A 258 -8.82 -1.91 -20.33
C PRO A 258 -10.12 -1.66 -19.56
N PHE A 259 -10.09 -1.70 -18.22
CA PHE A 259 -11.24 -1.40 -17.36
C PHE A 259 -11.40 0.11 -17.11
N ILE A 260 -10.38 0.91 -17.40
CA ILE A 260 -10.33 2.35 -17.14
C ILE A 260 -10.41 3.15 -18.45
N VAL A 261 -9.70 2.67 -19.49
CA VAL A 261 -9.69 3.30 -20.81
C VAL A 261 -11.06 3.11 -21.46
N GLY A 262 -11.89 4.16 -21.50
CA GLY A 262 -13.24 4.12 -22.07
C GLY A 262 -14.37 3.95 -21.04
N ALA A 263 -14.06 4.03 -19.76
CA ALA A 263 -15.05 4.07 -18.67
C ALA A 263 -15.61 5.49 -18.45
#